data_8e66149ff6aa869e17291df2c9cc5d39
#
_entry.id   8e66149ff6aa869e17291df2c9cc5d39
#
_cell.length_a   1.000
_cell.length_b   1.000
_cell.length_c   1.000
_cell.angle_alpha   90.00
_cell.angle_beta   90.00
_cell.angle_gamma   90.00
#
_symmetry.space_group_name_H-M   'P 1'
#
loop_
_entity.id
_entity.type
_entity.pdbx_description
1 polymer ?
#
loop_
_entity_poly.entity_id
_entity_poly.type
_entity_poly.pdbx_seq_one_letter_code
_entity_poly.pdbx_strand_id
1 'polypeptide(L)'
;MKTVLVTGGTGFLGEHLVRELVAARDYDVRAMARSHSPVLEALGVELVRADITADDGELAAALEGCFGVFHLAGMVSRDPDDSHMMMRIHVDGTRKLMRAAAKAKVKRVVVASTSGTVAVARDERPRNETAPYATDVVSGWPYYLSKIYQEKEAFELGAQLGVEVVAVNPSLLLGPGDRRMSSTGDVQKFMRKQIPVVPEGGVNFVDVRDAALATLAAMDKGRPGERYLLGGPNWTFEEFFGRLSRVAKVGAPRLKLPSKVQRFGASVMERVYKRLDRSPPVDRQSVEMSECFWWIDSSKAETELGFVAREPTETLVDTVRYLRDGEL
;
A
#
# COMPACT_ATOMS: atom_id res chain seq x y z
N MET A 1 14.78 14.47 -21.38
CA MET A 1 13.55 14.30 -20.54
C MET A 1 13.89 14.60 -19.09
N LYS A 2 12.92 14.69 -18.19
CA LYS A 2 13.16 14.83 -16.75
C LYS A 2 13.41 13.45 -16.17
N THR A 3 14.45 13.27 -15.36
CA THR A 3 14.73 11.99 -14.70
C THR A 3 13.92 11.88 -13.40
N VAL A 4 13.29 10.74 -13.16
CA VAL A 4 12.62 10.42 -11.91
C VAL A 4 13.20 9.17 -11.27
N LEU A 5 13.37 9.20 -9.94
CA LEU A 5 13.77 8.02 -9.18
C LEU A 5 12.54 7.31 -8.61
N VAL A 6 12.47 5.99 -8.79
CA VAL A 6 11.45 5.13 -8.14
C VAL A 6 12.12 4.28 -7.08
N THR A 7 11.82 4.52 -5.81
CA THR A 7 12.18 3.60 -4.72
C THR A 7 11.08 2.56 -4.56
N GLY A 8 11.44 1.32 -4.23
CA GLY A 8 10.43 0.26 -4.12
C GLY A 8 9.87 -0.23 -5.48
N GLY A 9 10.56 0.04 -6.59
CA GLY A 9 10.16 -0.36 -7.94
C GLY A 9 10.00 -1.87 -8.15
N THR A 10 10.54 -2.71 -7.26
CA THR A 10 10.36 -4.17 -7.25
C THR A 10 9.15 -4.63 -6.44
N GLY A 11 8.40 -3.70 -5.85
CA GLY A 11 7.17 -3.96 -5.08
C GLY A 11 5.95 -4.02 -5.97
N PHE A 12 4.80 -4.42 -5.40
CA PHE A 12 3.55 -4.59 -6.13
C PHE A 12 3.11 -3.32 -6.88
N LEU A 13 2.93 -2.21 -6.18
CA LEU A 13 2.62 -0.91 -6.80
C LEU A 13 3.77 -0.40 -7.66
N GLY A 14 5.01 -0.59 -7.19
CA GLY A 14 6.20 -0.03 -7.86
C GLY A 14 6.45 -0.60 -9.24
N GLU A 15 6.26 -1.91 -9.43
CA GLU A 15 6.43 -2.53 -10.74
C GLU A 15 5.41 -2.00 -11.76
N HIS A 16 4.14 -1.85 -11.35
CA HIS A 16 3.11 -1.26 -12.21
C HIS A 16 3.42 0.21 -12.52
N LEU A 17 3.85 0.99 -11.53
CA LEU A 17 4.23 2.39 -11.77
C LEU A 17 5.39 2.51 -12.75
N VAL A 18 6.44 1.67 -12.63
CA VAL A 18 7.57 1.69 -13.57
C VAL A 18 7.10 1.36 -14.99
N ARG A 19 6.19 0.38 -15.15
CA ARG A 19 5.60 0.05 -16.45
C ARG A 19 4.86 1.25 -17.06
N GLU A 20 4.03 1.94 -16.27
CA GLU A 20 3.30 3.13 -16.72
C GLU A 20 4.25 4.29 -17.08
N LEU A 21 5.28 4.53 -16.29
CA LEU A 21 6.31 5.55 -16.57
C LEU A 21 7.04 5.27 -17.89
N VAL A 22 7.43 4.03 -18.14
CA VAL A 22 8.10 3.61 -19.39
C VAL A 22 7.13 3.72 -20.57
N ALA A 23 5.86 3.36 -20.40
CA ALA A 23 4.85 3.44 -21.45
C ALA A 23 4.52 4.90 -21.84
N ALA A 24 4.41 5.78 -20.85
CA ALA A 24 4.11 7.20 -21.05
C ALA A 24 5.23 7.97 -21.76
N ARG A 25 6.49 7.57 -21.57
CA ARG A 25 7.69 8.21 -22.15
C ARG A 25 7.87 9.69 -21.82
N ASP A 26 7.30 10.14 -20.71
CA ASP A 26 7.40 11.53 -20.25
C ASP A 26 8.64 11.75 -19.38
N TYR A 27 9.20 10.67 -18.85
CA TYR A 27 10.31 10.67 -17.92
C TYR A 27 11.40 9.65 -18.30
N ASP A 28 12.65 10.00 -18.00
CA ASP A 28 13.73 9.01 -17.87
C ASP A 28 13.61 8.35 -16.50
N VAL A 29 13.48 7.01 -16.47
CA VAL A 29 13.18 6.28 -15.24
C VAL A 29 14.44 5.66 -14.67
N ARG A 30 14.74 6.02 -13.43
CA ARG A 30 15.76 5.38 -12.59
C ARG A 30 15.05 4.61 -11.48
N ALA A 31 15.37 3.33 -11.31
CA ALA A 31 14.79 2.50 -10.25
C ALA A 31 15.84 2.14 -9.21
N MET A 32 15.57 2.41 -7.95
CA MET A 32 16.41 1.99 -6.83
C MET A 32 16.03 0.58 -6.38
N ALA A 33 16.99 -0.35 -6.41
CA ALA A 33 16.80 -1.72 -5.99
C ALA A 33 17.98 -2.23 -5.16
N ARG A 34 17.72 -3.09 -4.18
CA ARG A 34 18.74 -3.70 -3.32
C ARG A 34 19.50 -4.82 -4.01
N SER A 35 18.88 -5.44 -5.00
CA SER A 35 19.42 -6.57 -5.75
C SER A 35 18.96 -6.48 -7.21
N HIS A 36 19.58 -7.30 -8.03
CA HIS A 36 19.18 -7.50 -9.43
C HIS A 36 17.68 -7.78 -9.57
N SER A 37 17.06 -7.19 -10.58
CA SER A 37 15.64 -7.32 -10.90
C SER A 37 15.43 -7.54 -12.39
N PRO A 38 15.26 -8.80 -12.82
CA PRO A 38 15.07 -9.12 -14.24
C PRO A 38 13.89 -8.36 -14.86
N VAL A 39 12.85 -8.10 -14.06
CA VAL A 39 11.66 -7.38 -14.54
C VAL A 39 11.97 -5.92 -14.87
N LEU A 40 12.67 -5.22 -13.96
CA LEU A 40 13.05 -3.83 -14.19
C LEU A 40 14.06 -3.70 -15.32
N GLU A 41 14.97 -4.64 -15.44
CA GLU A 41 15.94 -4.68 -16.57
C GLU A 41 15.25 -4.92 -17.91
N ALA A 42 14.27 -5.82 -17.96
CA ALA A 42 13.49 -6.05 -19.18
C ALA A 42 12.68 -4.80 -19.60
N LEU A 43 12.38 -3.90 -18.67
CA LEU A 43 11.76 -2.60 -18.96
C LEU A 43 12.75 -1.54 -19.45
N GLY A 44 14.05 -1.84 -19.45
CA GLY A 44 15.10 -0.92 -19.95
C GLY A 44 15.34 0.29 -19.06
N VAL A 45 14.97 0.25 -17.77
CA VAL A 45 15.19 1.36 -16.84
C VAL A 45 16.59 1.31 -16.21
N GLU A 46 17.14 2.50 -15.89
CA GLU A 46 18.41 2.61 -15.16
C GLU A 46 18.23 2.03 -13.75
N LEU A 47 19.03 1.01 -13.38
CA LEU A 47 19.04 0.43 -12.05
C LEU A 47 20.15 1.03 -11.19
N VAL A 48 19.79 1.62 -10.06
CA VAL A 48 20.73 2.07 -9.04
C VAL A 48 20.64 1.13 -7.84
N ARG A 49 21.78 0.54 -7.48
CA ARG A 49 21.85 -0.35 -6.32
C ARG A 49 22.01 0.48 -5.07
N ALA A 50 20.95 0.60 -4.30
CA ALA A 50 20.93 1.23 -2.99
C ALA A 50 19.78 0.69 -2.13
N ASP A 51 19.85 0.92 -0.82
CA ASP A 51 18.78 0.63 0.15
C ASP A 51 18.28 1.95 0.75
N ILE A 52 16.99 2.06 1.02
CA ILE A 52 16.42 3.27 1.65
C ILE A 52 16.98 3.53 3.05
N THR A 53 17.53 2.51 3.69
CA THR A 53 18.19 2.59 4.99
C THR A 53 19.71 2.80 4.89
N ALA A 54 20.26 2.88 3.65
CA ALA A 54 21.68 3.11 3.39
C ALA A 54 22.19 4.43 3.96
N ASP A 55 23.47 4.67 3.79
CA ASP A 55 24.06 5.94 4.16
C ASP A 55 23.63 7.10 3.22
N ASP A 56 23.87 8.31 3.66
CA ASP A 56 23.47 9.52 2.94
C ASP A 56 24.18 9.66 1.57
N GLY A 57 25.35 9.03 1.40
CA GLY A 57 26.13 9.10 0.15
C GLY A 57 25.50 8.27 -0.96
N GLU A 58 25.06 7.05 -0.67
CA GLU A 58 24.38 6.20 -1.65
C GLU A 58 23.07 6.82 -2.13
N LEU A 59 22.27 7.39 -1.21
CA LEU A 59 21.03 8.05 -1.57
C LEU A 59 21.28 9.32 -2.39
N ALA A 60 22.30 10.08 -2.05
CA ALA A 60 22.67 11.27 -2.81
C ALA A 60 23.07 10.94 -4.26
N ALA A 61 23.87 9.89 -4.45
CA ALA A 61 24.25 9.42 -5.78
C ALA A 61 23.03 8.93 -6.59
N ALA A 62 22.11 8.20 -5.95
CA ALA A 62 20.87 7.74 -6.60
C ALA A 62 19.98 8.90 -7.08
N LEU A 63 20.01 10.03 -6.39
CA LEU A 63 19.18 11.22 -6.64
C LEU A 63 19.84 12.24 -7.56
N GLU A 64 21.11 12.07 -7.93
CA GLU A 64 21.81 13.04 -8.76
C GLU A 64 21.10 13.27 -10.11
N GLY A 65 20.79 14.52 -10.40
CA GLY A 65 20.08 14.94 -11.62
C GLY A 65 18.59 14.59 -11.68
N CYS A 66 18.02 14.01 -10.61
CA CYS A 66 16.61 13.70 -10.59
C CYS A 66 15.74 14.96 -10.41
N PHE A 67 14.70 15.07 -11.24
CA PHE A 67 13.64 16.07 -11.11
C PHE A 67 12.70 15.74 -9.98
N GLY A 68 12.33 14.45 -9.84
CA GLY A 68 11.33 13.98 -8.89
C GLY A 68 11.60 12.56 -8.38
N VAL A 69 10.90 12.21 -7.31
CA VAL A 69 11.01 10.88 -6.69
C VAL A 69 9.62 10.30 -6.47
N PHE A 70 9.43 9.05 -6.83
CA PHE A 70 8.33 8.20 -6.37
C PHE A 70 8.84 7.34 -5.22
N HIS A 71 8.44 7.69 -4.00
CA HIS A 71 8.89 6.99 -2.80
C HIS A 71 7.89 5.90 -2.38
N LEU A 72 8.09 4.70 -2.95
CA LEU A 72 7.24 3.53 -2.69
C LEU A 72 7.95 2.45 -1.86
N ALA A 73 9.20 2.67 -1.47
CA ALA A 73 9.91 1.74 -0.61
C ALA A 73 9.18 1.59 0.73
N GLY A 74 8.88 0.35 1.08
CA GLY A 74 8.16 0.03 2.29
C GLY A 74 8.17 -1.46 2.59
N MET A 75 7.68 -1.81 3.75
CA MET A 75 7.49 -3.18 4.22
C MET A 75 6.07 -3.31 4.77
N VAL A 76 5.35 -4.33 4.33
CA VAL A 76 4.02 -4.67 4.87
C VAL A 76 4.18 -5.92 5.72
N SER A 77 3.87 -5.80 7.01
CA SER A 77 3.85 -6.93 7.94
C SER A 77 2.75 -6.72 8.98
N ARG A 78 2.16 -7.84 9.41
CA ARG A 78 1.26 -7.90 10.58
C ARG A 78 1.97 -8.47 11.80
N ASP A 79 3.22 -8.93 11.65
CA ASP A 79 4.02 -9.44 12.74
C ASP A 79 4.49 -8.28 13.64
N PRO A 80 4.16 -8.28 14.94
CA PRO A 80 4.63 -7.26 15.86
C PRO A 80 6.15 -7.17 15.98
N ASP A 81 6.86 -8.27 15.76
CA ASP A 81 8.33 -8.34 15.83
C ASP A 81 8.98 -7.52 14.70
N ASP A 82 8.27 -7.30 13.60
CA ASP A 82 8.72 -6.45 12.48
C ASP A 82 8.57 -4.94 12.74
N SER A 83 8.00 -4.53 13.87
CA SER A 83 7.68 -3.13 14.16
C SER A 83 8.87 -2.19 14.04
N HIS A 84 10.03 -2.57 14.60
CA HIS A 84 11.26 -1.79 14.51
C HIS A 84 11.78 -1.67 13.07
N MET A 85 11.70 -2.74 12.29
CA MET A 85 12.12 -2.71 10.90
C MET A 85 11.18 -1.82 10.06
N MET A 86 9.87 -1.88 10.30
CA MET A 86 8.91 -1.00 9.64
C MET A 86 9.17 0.48 9.97
N MET A 87 9.42 0.83 11.23
CA MET A 87 9.78 2.20 11.61
C MET A 87 11.09 2.65 10.95
N ARG A 88 12.10 1.81 10.92
CA ARG A 88 13.38 2.10 10.27
C ARG A 88 13.22 2.35 8.77
N ILE A 89 12.43 1.53 8.07
CA ILE A 89 12.22 1.67 6.62
C ILE A 89 11.33 2.87 6.34
N HIS A 90 10.17 2.96 7.00
CA HIS A 90 9.16 3.97 6.66
C HIS A 90 9.55 5.35 7.18
N VAL A 91 10.01 5.47 8.42
CA VAL A 91 10.26 6.78 9.04
C VAL A 91 11.71 7.22 8.80
N ASP A 92 12.69 6.43 9.25
CA ASP A 92 14.09 6.85 9.11
C ASP A 92 14.54 6.85 7.65
N GLY A 93 14.07 5.89 6.84
CA GLY A 93 14.32 5.85 5.40
C GLY A 93 13.76 7.10 4.70
N THR A 94 12.53 7.51 5.05
CA THR A 94 11.92 8.73 4.49
C THR A 94 12.68 9.98 4.92
N ARG A 95 13.11 10.09 6.19
CA ARG A 95 13.94 11.20 6.67
C ARG A 95 15.23 11.34 5.87
N LYS A 96 15.93 10.23 5.63
CA LYS A 96 17.17 10.19 4.84
C LYS A 96 16.90 10.61 3.39
N LEU A 97 15.87 10.01 2.77
CA LEU A 97 15.49 10.34 1.40
C LEU A 97 15.16 11.82 1.24
N MET A 98 14.36 12.40 2.12
CA MET A 98 13.96 13.81 2.05
C MET A 98 15.16 14.75 2.16
N ARG A 99 16.11 14.46 3.06
CA ARG A 99 17.35 15.24 3.19
C ARG A 99 18.24 15.12 1.95
N ALA A 100 18.37 13.91 1.41
CA ALA A 100 19.13 13.67 0.18
C ALA A 100 18.44 14.32 -1.03
N ALA A 101 17.11 14.27 -1.13
CA ALA A 101 16.33 14.93 -2.17
C ALA A 101 16.51 16.46 -2.14
N ALA A 102 16.50 17.06 -0.98
CA ALA A 102 16.75 18.50 -0.83
C ALA A 102 18.18 18.88 -1.29
N LYS A 103 19.20 18.12 -0.89
CA LYS A 103 20.59 18.33 -1.32
C LYS A 103 20.74 18.18 -2.84
N ALA A 104 20.07 17.20 -3.45
CA ALA A 104 20.07 16.98 -4.90
C ALA A 104 19.15 17.95 -5.67
N LYS A 105 18.47 18.88 -4.96
CA LYS A 105 17.52 19.86 -5.55
C LYS A 105 16.36 19.18 -6.29
N VAL A 106 15.92 18.03 -5.80
CA VAL A 106 14.71 17.37 -6.28
C VAL A 106 13.53 18.29 -6.06
N LYS A 107 12.72 18.50 -7.10
CA LYS A 107 11.56 19.38 -7.02
C LYS A 107 10.43 18.78 -6.21
N ARG A 108 10.09 17.50 -6.47
CA ARG A 108 8.90 16.86 -5.91
C ARG A 108 9.15 15.42 -5.49
N VAL A 109 8.54 15.03 -4.38
CA VAL A 109 8.50 13.65 -3.89
C VAL A 109 7.03 13.21 -3.78
N VAL A 110 6.65 12.16 -4.51
CA VAL A 110 5.36 11.48 -4.37
C VAL A 110 5.55 10.29 -3.43
N VAL A 111 4.91 10.32 -2.27
CA VAL A 111 5.03 9.29 -1.23
C VAL A 111 3.86 8.32 -1.28
N ALA A 112 4.11 7.03 -1.44
CA ALA A 112 3.09 6.02 -1.26
C ALA A 112 2.83 5.78 0.24
N SER A 113 1.70 6.27 0.72
CA SER A 113 1.14 6.02 2.05
C SER A 113 0.10 4.89 1.98
N THR A 114 -0.96 4.95 2.75
CA THR A 114 -2.12 4.04 2.72
C THR A 114 -3.37 4.77 3.19
N SER A 115 -4.54 4.40 2.68
CA SER A 115 -5.82 4.94 3.17
C SER A 115 -6.01 4.71 4.67
N GLY A 116 -5.44 3.63 5.21
CA GLY A 116 -5.53 3.30 6.62
C GLY A 116 -4.85 4.30 7.57
N THR A 117 -4.15 5.33 7.06
CA THR A 117 -3.64 6.43 7.90
C THR A 117 -4.77 7.33 8.39
N VAL A 118 -5.87 7.45 7.65
CA VAL A 118 -6.99 8.34 7.95
C VAL A 118 -8.37 7.67 7.84
N ALA A 119 -8.47 6.59 7.05
CA ALA A 119 -9.75 6.00 6.67
C ALA A 119 -9.93 4.59 7.26
N VAL A 120 -9.81 4.48 8.55
CA VAL A 120 -10.19 3.29 9.30
C VAL A 120 -11.03 3.71 10.50
N ALA A 121 -12.24 3.16 10.61
CA ALA A 121 -13.20 3.55 11.63
C ALA A 121 -14.07 2.37 12.07
N ARG A 122 -14.81 2.56 13.18
CA ARG A 122 -15.79 1.56 13.65
C ARG A 122 -17.21 1.85 13.18
N ASP A 123 -17.40 2.92 12.39
CA ASP A 123 -18.67 3.28 11.78
C ASP A 123 -18.60 3.19 10.25
N GLU A 124 -19.74 3.11 9.59
CA GLU A 124 -19.90 2.93 8.14
C GLU A 124 -19.79 4.23 7.35
N ARG A 125 -19.12 5.25 7.87
CA ARG A 125 -18.96 6.53 7.17
C ARG A 125 -17.68 6.53 6.35
N PRO A 126 -17.74 6.72 5.03
CA PRO A 126 -16.54 6.94 4.25
C PRO A 126 -15.73 8.14 4.76
N ARG A 127 -14.43 8.00 4.80
CA ARG A 127 -13.50 9.07 5.17
C ARG A 127 -12.85 9.64 3.93
N ASN A 128 -12.55 10.93 3.98
CA ASN A 128 -11.78 11.62 2.95
C ASN A 128 -10.48 12.20 3.54
N GLU A 129 -9.76 12.93 2.75
CA GLU A 129 -8.44 13.48 3.08
C GLU A 129 -8.45 14.47 4.25
N THR A 130 -9.60 15.05 4.60
CA THR A 130 -9.75 15.98 5.73
C THR A 130 -9.89 15.27 7.08
N ALA A 131 -10.08 13.95 7.07
CA ALA A 131 -10.15 13.17 8.30
C ALA A 131 -8.81 13.24 9.07
N PRO A 132 -8.86 13.29 10.41
CA PRO A 132 -7.64 13.22 11.21
C PRO A 132 -6.96 11.87 11.04
N TYR A 133 -5.66 11.81 11.34
CA TYR A 133 -4.98 10.52 11.40
C TYR A 133 -5.67 9.59 12.40
N ALA A 134 -5.89 8.35 11.97
CA ALA A 134 -6.61 7.33 12.74
C ALA A 134 -5.76 6.72 13.88
N THR A 135 -4.89 7.52 14.50
CA THR A 135 -3.89 7.08 15.49
C THR A 135 -4.53 6.28 16.62
N ASP A 136 -5.70 6.71 17.11
CA ASP A 136 -6.41 6.04 18.22
C ASP A 136 -6.88 4.63 17.86
N VAL A 137 -7.20 4.40 16.57
CA VAL A 137 -7.64 3.09 16.08
C VAL A 137 -6.45 2.17 15.82
N VAL A 138 -5.40 2.73 15.17
CA VAL A 138 -4.27 1.94 14.65
C VAL A 138 -3.07 1.86 15.60
N SER A 139 -3.15 2.42 16.82
CA SER A 139 -2.03 2.47 17.77
C SER A 139 -1.41 1.11 18.09
N GLY A 140 -2.20 0.03 18.03
CA GLY A 140 -1.74 -1.35 18.18
C GLY A 140 -1.31 -2.04 16.89
N TRP A 141 -1.33 -1.35 15.74
CA TRP A 141 -1.03 -1.93 14.44
C TRP A 141 0.22 -1.30 13.83
N PRO A 142 1.40 -1.90 14.02
CA PRO A 142 2.70 -1.28 13.70
C PRO A 142 2.82 -0.77 12.27
N TYR A 143 2.27 -1.50 11.29
CA TYR A 143 2.30 -1.07 9.90
C TYR A 143 1.63 0.29 9.70
N TYR A 144 0.36 0.43 10.12
CA TYR A 144 -0.39 1.68 9.92
C TYR A 144 0.18 2.83 10.73
N LEU A 145 0.63 2.54 11.96
CA LEU A 145 1.28 3.54 12.80
C LEU A 145 2.57 4.07 12.15
N SER A 146 3.41 3.17 11.62
CA SER A 146 4.63 3.57 10.90
C SER A 146 4.34 4.37 9.63
N LYS A 147 3.25 4.07 8.92
CA LYS A 147 2.81 4.82 7.73
C LYS A 147 2.28 6.22 8.10
N ILE A 148 1.60 6.37 9.24
CA ILE A 148 1.21 7.68 9.76
C ILE A 148 2.47 8.53 10.03
N TYR A 149 3.46 7.98 10.71
CA TYR A 149 4.70 8.70 10.98
C TYR A 149 5.49 8.99 9.71
N GLN A 150 5.55 8.06 8.76
CA GLN A 150 6.16 8.29 7.45
C GLN A 150 5.56 9.51 6.75
N GLU A 151 4.23 9.56 6.70
CA GLU A 151 3.50 10.62 6.00
C GLU A 151 3.71 11.99 6.69
N LYS A 152 3.63 12.03 8.02
CA LYS A 152 3.92 13.25 8.81
C LYS A 152 5.34 13.75 8.56
N GLU A 153 6.33 12.87 8.66
CA GLU A 153 7.74 13.23 8.43
C GLU A 153 7.98 13.73 7.00
N ALA A 154 7.36 13.09 6.00
CA ALA A 154 7.50 13.53 4.63
C ALA A 154 6.96 14.95 4.41
N PHE A 155 5.77 15.25 4.91
CA PHE A 155 5.18 16.60 4.81
C PHE A 155 5.96 17.63 5.60
N GLU A 156 6.35 17.31 6.84
CA GLU A 156 7.10 18.23 7.70
C GLU A 156 8.46 18.57 7.11
N LEU A 157 9.23 17.57 6.72
CA LEU A 157 10.54 17.77 6.09
C LEU A 157 10.41 18.42 4.71
N GLY A 158 9.37 18.12 3.95
CA GLY A 158 9.09 18.79 2.68
C GLY A 158 8.93 20.31 2.87
N ALA A 159 8.13 20.72 3.83
CA ALA A 159 7.93 22.13 4.16
C ALA A 159 9.22 22.79 4.68
N GLN A 160 9.97 22.11 5.56
CA GLN A 160 11.22 22.64 6.13
C GLN A 160 12.35 22.77 5.10
N LEU A 161 12.43 21.83 4.16
CA LEU A 161 13.54 21.73 3.21
C LEU A 161 13.22 22.33 1.83
N GLY A 162 11.99 22.80 1.61
CA GLY A 162 11.55 23.37 0.35
C GLY A 162 11.36 22.34 -0.77
N VAL A 163 11.04 21.08 -0.43
CA VAL A 163 10.74 20.01 -1.38
C VAL A 163 9.22 19.81 -1.43
N GLU A 164 8.62 19.87 -2.60
CA GLU A 164 7.19 19.60 -2.76
C GLU A 164 6.89 18.12 -2.42
N VAL A 165 5.96 17.88 -1.52
CA VAL A 165 5.53 16.52 -1.16
C VAL A 165 4.06 16.34 -1.49
N VAL A 166 3.74 15.23 -2.14
CA VAL A 166 2.37 14.76 -2.40
C VAL A 166 2.26 13.33 -1.88
N ALA A 167 1.23 13.01 -1.11
CA ALA A 167 0.98 11.64 -0.68
C ALA A 167 -0.12 10.99 -1.52
N VAL A 168 0.07 9.73 -1.90
CA VAL A 168 -0.99 8.88 -2.44
C VAL A 168 -1.30 7.80 -1.42
N ASN A 169 -2.58 7.63 -1.12
CA ASN A 169 -3.07 6.77 -0.05
C ASN A 169 -4.00 5.68 -0.63
N PRO A 170 -3.45 4.66 -1.31
CA PRO A 170 -4.28 3.58 -1.84
C PRO A 170 -4.96 2.80 -0.72
N SER A 171 -6.17 2.33 -0.99
CA SER A 171 -6.85 1.33 -0.21
C SER A 171 -6.22 -0.06 -0.42
N LEU A 172 -6.91 -1.15 -0.10
CA LEU A 172 -6.37 -2.49 -0.34
C LEU A 172 -6.07 -2.68 -1.83
N LEU A 173 -4.79 -2.80 -2.18
CA LEU A 173 -4.39 -3.04 -3.56
C LEU A 173 -4.74 -4.47 -3.97
N LEU A 174 -5.49 -4.62 -5.04
CA LEU A 174 -5.77 -5.89 -5.68
C LEU A 174 -5.32 -5.84 -7.16
N GLY A 175 -5.25 -6.99 -7.81
CA GLY A 175 -4.79 -7.08 -9.19
C GLY A 175 -3.67 -8.11 -9.35
N PRO A 176 -3.16 -8.28 -10.59
CA PRO A 176 -2.06 -9.21 -10.87
C PRO A 176 -0.70 -8.63 -10.44
N GLY A 177 0.26 -9.50 -10.10
CA GLY A 177 1.66 -9.10 -9.86
C GLY A 177 2.10 -9.02 -8.41
N ASP A 178 1.24 -9.30 -7.43
CA ASP A 178 1.63 -9.31 -6.00
C ASP A 178 2.40 -10.61 -5.63
N ARG A 179 3.65 -10.69 -6.08
CA ARG A 179 4.50 -11.88 -5.84
C ARG A 179 4.78 -12.15 -4.36
N ARG A 180 4.66 -11.13 -3.51
CA ARG A 180 4.92 -11.23 -2.07
C ARG A 180 3.67 -11.48 -1.24
N MET A 181 2.49 -11.55 -1.87
CA MET A 181 1.20 -11.68 -1.20
C MET A 181 0.97 -10.61 -0.13
N SER A 182 1.55 -9.44 -0.32
CA SER A 182 1.51 -8.33 0.63
C SER A 182 0.10 -7.73 0.78
N SER A 183 -0.72 -7.83 -0.26
CA SER A 183 -2.09 -7.33 -0.30
C SER A 183 -3.08 -8.43 -0.69
N THR A 184 -2.72 -9.30 -1.63
CA THR A 184 -3.62 -10.36 -2.15
C THR A 184 -3.64 -11.61 -1.28
N GLY A 185 -2.84 -11.68 -0.22
CA GLY A 185 -2.75 -12.84 0.66
C GLY A 185 -4.07 -13.27 1.29
N ASP A 186 -4.95 -12.30 1.65
CA ASP A 186 -6.26 -12.64 2.21
C ASP A 186 -7.22 -13.18 1.14
N VAL A 187 -7.11 -12.75 -0.11
CA VAL A 187 -7.83 -13.36 -1.24
C VAL A 187 -7.37 -14.80 -1.46
N GLN A 188 -6.06 -15.05 -1.36
CA GLN A 188 -5.51 -16.41 -1.45
C GLN A 188 -6.01 -17.31 -0.31
N LYS A 189 -6.04 -16.80 0.93
CA LYS A 189 -6.61 -17.53 2.08
C LYS A 189 -8.08 -17.88 1.85
N PHE A 190 -8.87 -16.94 1.32
CA PHE A 190 -10.25 -17.18 0.94
C PHE A 190 -10.37 -18.32 -0.09
N MET A 191 -9.58 -18.25 -1.16
CA MET A 191 -9.59 -19.30 -2.21
C MET A 191 -9.22 -20.69 -1.66
N ARG A 192 -8.37 -20.72 -0.63
CA ARG A 192 -7.97 -21.95 0.10
C ARG A 192 -8.96 -22.35 1.20
N LYS A 193 -10.11 -21.67 1.33
CA LYS A 193 -11.14 -21.90 2.37
C LYS A 193 -10.60 -21.75 3.81
N GLN A 194 -9.62 -20.89 4.01
CA GLN A 194 -8.98 -20.65 5.30
C GLN A 194 -9.66 -19.51 6.08
N ILE A 195 -10.68 -18.87 5.52
CA ILE A 195 -11.50 -17.84 6.18
C ILE A 195 -12.86 -18.45 6.52
N PRO A 196 -13.08 -18.89 7.77
CA PRO A 196 -14.30 -19.62 8.14
C PRO A 196 -15.47 -18.69 8.49
N VAL A 197 -15.18 -17.43 8.83
CA VAL A 197 -16.13 -16.47 9.41
C VAL A 197 -16.22 -15.24 8.53
N VAL A 198 -17.44 -14.68 8.40
CA VAL A 198 -17.65 -13.36 7.79
C VAL A 198 -17.45 -12.29 8.87
N PRO A 199 -16.49 -11.37 8.72
CA PRO A 199 -16.31 -10.25 9.65
C PRO A 199 -17.44 -9.23 9.56
N GLU A 200 -17.60 -8.41 10.60
CA GLU A 200 -18.65 -7.39 10.69
C GLU A 200 -18.31 -6.10 9.94
N GLY A 201 -17.04 -5.82 9.69
CA GLY A 201 -16.58 -4.57 9.05
C GLY A 201 -16.75 -4.52 7.54
N GLY A 202 -15.99 -3.63 6.93
CA GLY A 202 -16.02 -3.42 5.48
C GLY A 202 -14.66 -3.07 4.91
N VAL A 203 -14.49 -3.34 3.64
CA VAL A 203 -13.27 -3.11 2.88
C VAL A 203 -13.52 -2.15 1.72
N ASN A 204 -12.55 -1.31 1.45
CA ASN A 204 -12.38 -0.64 0.16
C ASN A 204 -11.14 -1.22 -0.49
N PHE A 205 -11.16 -1.41 -1.79
CA PHE A 205 -10.01 -1.86 -2.56
C PHE A 205 -9.89 -1.10 -3.87
N VAL A 206 -8.69 -1.06 -4.41
CA VAL A 206 -8.37 -0.42 -5.68
C VAL A 206 -7.49 -1.34 -6.51
N ASP A 207 -7.68 -1.31 -7.83
CA ASP A 207 -6.77 -2.00 -8.73
C ASP A 207 -5.39 -1.35 -8.69
N VAL A 208 -4.35 -2.18 -8.60
CA VAL A 208 -2.96 -1.70 -8.56
C VAL A 208 -2.57 -0.90 -9.79
N ARG A 209 -3.15 -1.21 -10.96
CA ARG A 209 -2.91 -0.51 -12.21
C ARG A 209 -3.49 0.91 -12.17
N ASP A 210 -4.69 1.08 -11.60
CA ASP A 210 -5.33 2.39 -11.44
C ASP A 210 -4.61 3.23 -10.38
N ALA A 211 -4.18 2.58 -9.29
CA ALA A 211 -3.35 3.22 -8.27
C ALA A 211 -1.98 3.66 -8.84
N ALA A 212 -1.39 2.89 -9.76
CA ALA A 212 -0.16 3.26 -10.44
C ALA A 212 -0.33 4.49 -11.33
N LEU A 213 -1.40 4.52 -12.14
CA LEU A 213 -1.74 5.68 -12.97
C LEU A 213 -2.00 6.94 -12.14
N ALA A 214 -2.74 6.83 -11.03
CA ALA A 214 -2.96 7.95 -10.13
C ALA A 214 -1.66 8.41 -9.44
N THR A 215 -0.77 7.47 -9.09
CA THR A 215 0.55 7.78 -8.54
C THR A 215 1.42 8.54 -9.56
N LEU A 216 1.38 8.13 -10.82
CA LEU A 216 2.03 8.86 -11.92
C LEU A 216 1.45 10.28 -12.03
N ALA A 217 0.11 10.40 -12.09
CA ALA A 217 -0.56 11.69 -12.20
C ALA A 217 -0.25 12.63 -11.03
N ALA A 218 0.00 12.10 -9.83
CA ALA A 218 0.34 12.89 -8.66
C ALA A 218 1.69 13.64 -8.81
N MET A 219 2.61 13.16 -9.65
CA MET A 219 3.87 13.86 -9.95
C MET A 219 3.62 15.18 -10.68
N ASP A 220 2.65 15.23 -11.58
CA ASP A 220 2.39 16.42 -12.40
C ASP A 220 1.26 17.28 -11.85
N LYS A 221 0.17 16.67 -11.39
CA LYS A 221 -1.09 17.34 -11.03
C LYS A 221 -1.29 17.50 -9.51
N GLY A 222 -0.63 16.66 -8.69
CA GLY A 222 -0.82 16.69 -7.25
C GLY A 222 -0.44 18.04 -6.64
N ARG A 223 -1.28 18.56 -5.73
CA ARG A 223 -0.99 19.79 -5.00
C ARG A 223 0.02 19.53 -3.89
N PRO A 224 1.11 20.33 -3.77
CA PRO A 224 2.07 20.17 -2.68
C PRO A 224 1.41 20.27 -1.31
N GLY A 225 1.82 19.40 -0.40
CA GLY A 225 1.27 19.33 0.96
C GLY A 225 -0.03 18.52 1.08
N GLU A 226 -0.56 17.99 -0.04
CA GLU A 226 -1.84 17.29 -0.06
C GLU A 226 -1.66 15.78 -0.17
N ARG A 227 -2.67 15.06 0.34
CA ARG A 227 -2.82 13.62 0.14
C ARG A 227 -4.01 13.32 -0.77
N TYR A 228 -4.01 12.15 -1.38
CA TYR A 228 -5.06 11.67 -2.28
C TYR A 228 -5.42 10.22 -1.94
N LEU A 229 -6.66 10.00 -1.51
CA LEU A 229 -7.18 8.67 -1.26
C LEU A 229 -7.54 7.99 -2.59
N LEU A 230 -7.00 6.81 -2.81
CA LEU A 230 -7.21 6.04 -4.03
C LEU A 230 -7.99 4.77 -3.70
N GLY A 231 -9.25 4.73 -4.08
CA GLY A 231 -10.10 3.59 -3.79
C GLY A 231 -11.18 3.34 -4.84
N GLY A 232 -11.70 2.13 -4.82
CA GLY A 232 -12.85 1.71 -5.58
C GLY A 232 -14.10 1.62 -4.68
N PRO A 233 -14.82 0.48 -4.70
CA PRO A 233 -16.07 0.36 -3.97
C PRO A 233 -15.87 0.19 -2.47
N ASN A 234 -16.77 0.78 -1.70
CA ASN A 234 -16.93 0.53 -0.27
C ASN A 234 -17.91 -0.64 -0.09
N TRP A 235 -17.41 -1.83 0.21
CA TRP A 235 -18.23 -3.01 0.44
C TRP A 235 -18.10 -3.51 1.86
N THR A 236 -19.17 -4.09 2.41
CA THR A 236 -19.07 -4.94 3.59
C THR A 236 -18.26 -6.19 3.27
N PHE A 237 -17.66 -6.84 4.27
CA PHE A 237 -16.98 -8.11 4.02
C PHE A 237 -17.93 -9.18 3.49
N GLU A 238 -19.22 -9.13 3.85
CA GLU A 238 -20.23 -10.04 3.28
C GLU A 238 -20.39 -9.85 1.77
N GLU A 239 -20.49 -8.61 1.31
CA GLU A 239 -20.58 -8.29 -0.12
C GLU A 239 -19.29 -8.67 -0.85
N PHE A 240 -18.13 -8.32 -0.26
CA PHE A 240 -16.83 -8.65 -0.84
C PHE A 240 -16.66 -10.16 -1.03
N PHE A 241 -16.88 -10.95 0.02
CA PHE A 241 -16.75 -12.41 -0.07
C PHE A 241 -17.85 -13.03 -0.94
N GLY A 242 -19.05 -12.47 -0.95
CA GLY A 242 -20.12 -12.91 -1.84
C GLY A 242 -19.78 -12.74 -3.32
N ARG A 243 -19.15 -11.62 -3.69
CA ARG A 243 -18.69 -11.36 -5.07
C ARG A 243 -17.44 -12.19 -5.40
N LEU A 244 -16.47 -12.23 -4.50
CA LEU A 244 -15.27 -13.04 -4.64
C LEU A 244 -15.58 -14.53 -4.79
N SER A 245 -16.58 -15.04 -4.08
CA SER A 245 -17.08 -16.42 -4.18
C SER A 245 -17.51 -16.78 -5.60
N ARG A 246 -18.25 -15.88 -6.26
CA ARG A 246 -18.70 -16.08 -7.64
C ARG A 246 -17.54 -16.12 -8.63
N VAL A 247 -16.58 -15.19 -8.48
CA VAL A 247 -15.40 -15.12 -9.35
C VAL A 247 -14.47 -16.29 -9.11
N ALA A 248 -14.18 -16.58 -7.85
CA ALA A 248 -13.26 -17.65 -7.48
C ALA A 248 -13.89 -19.06 -7.60
N LYS A 249 -15.20 -19.17 -7.79
CA LYS A 249 -15.93 -20.45 -7.76
C LYS A 249 -15.66 -21.25 -6.49
N VAL A 250 -15.54 -20.55 -5.35
CA VAL A 250 -15.29 -21.11 -4.02
C VAL A 250 -16.44 -20.66 -3.12
N GLY A 251 -16.99 -21.56 -2.29
CA GLY A 251 -18.09 -21.20 -1.39
C GLY A 251 -17.70 -20.07 -0.43
N ALA A 252 -18.55 -19.06 -0.31
CA ALA A 252 -18.36 -17.98 0.68
C ALA A 252 -18.48 -18.50 2.11
N PRO A 253 -17.73 -17.93 3.08
CA PRO A 253 -17.94 -18.21 4.48
C PRO A 253 -19.37 -17.78 4.86
N ARG A 254 -20.04 -18.58 5.72
CA ARG A 254 -21.42 -18.34 6.13
C ARG A 254 -21.58 -18.11 7.63
N LEU A 255 -20.54 -18.47 8.38
CA LEU A 255 -20.58 -18.35 9.82
C LEU A 255 -20.38 -16.89 10.22
N LYS A 256 -21.36 -16.33 10.94
CA LYS A 256 -21.25 -15.02 11.59
C LYS A 256 -21.12 -15.27 13.08
N LEU A 257 -20.03 -14.84 13.67
CA LEU A 257 -19.78 -14.93 15.11
C LEU A 257 -19.68 -13.53 15.69
N PRO A 258 -20.20 -13.29 16.90
CA PRO A 258 -19.98 -12.02 17.59
C PRO A 258 -18.48 -11.73 17.74
N SER A 259 -18.08 -10.48 17.56
CA SER A 259 -16.68 -10.03 17.60
C SER A 259 -15.94 -10.47 18.87
N LYS A 260 -16.62 -10.47 20.03
CA LYS A 260 -16.04 -10.94 21.29
C LYS A 260 -15.61 -12.42 21.23
N VAL A 261 -16.43 -13.26 20.59
CA VAL A 261 -16.14 -14.70 20.40
C VAL A 261 -14.98 -14.89 19.45
N GLN A 262 -14.95 -14.13 18.34
CA GLN A 262 -13.85 -14.17 17.37
C GLN A 262 -12.52 -13.78 18.03
N ARG A 263 -12.47 -12.66 18.79
CA ARG A 263 -11.27 -12.21 19.50
C ARG A 263 -10.80 -13.22 20.57
N PHE A 264 -11.71 -13.81 21.31
CA PHE A 264 -11.36 -14.85 22.28
C PHE A 264 -10.77 -16.07 21.57
N GLY A 265 -11.41 -16.55 20.51
CA GLY A 265 -10.92 -17.68 19.72
C GLY A 265 -9.53 -17.43 19.12
N ALA A 266 -9.28 -16.23 18.56
CA ALA A 266 -7.97 -15.84 18.05
C ALA A 266 -6.91 -15.84 19.15
N SER A 267 -7.21 -15.28 20.33
CA SER A 267 -6.27 -15.25 21.47
C SER A 267 -5.91 -16.65 21.99
N VAL A 268 -6.85 -17.58 21.98
CA VAL A 268 -6.58 -18.98 22.33
C VAL A 268 -5.70 -19.63 21.26
N MET A 269 -6.02 -19.40 19.98
CA MET A 269 -5.28 -19.94 18.86
C MET A 269 -3.83 -19.45 18.87
N GLU A 270 -3.58 -18.16 19.06
CA GLU A 270 -2.24 -17.58 19.18
C GLU A 270 -1.41 -18.27 20.28
N ARG A 271 -1.99 -18.50 21.45
CA ARG A 271 -1.30 -19.20 22.55
C ARG A 271 -0.92 -20.64 22.21
N VAL A 272 -1.82 -21.35 21.53
CA VAL A 272 -1.57 -22.74 21.12
C VAL A 272 -0.48 -22.79 20.04
N TYR A 273 -0.59 -21.95 19.01
CA TYR A 273 0.37 -21.92 17.89
C TYR A 273 1.75 -21.43 18.34
N LYS A 274 1.82 -20.44 19.24
CA LYS A 274 3.07 -19.98 19.82
C LYS A 274 3.82 -21.11 20.56
N ARG A 275 3.10 -22.04 21.24
CA ARG A 275 3.72 -23.21 21.86
C ARG A 275 4.24 -24.22 20.85
N LEU A 276 3.73 -24.20 19.62
CA LEU A 276 4.12 -25.09 18.54
C LEU A 276 5.17 -24.44 17.61
N ASP A 277 5.67 -23.24 17.96
CA ASP A 277 6.57 -22.44 17.12
C ASP A 277 6.03 -22.24 15.69
N ARG A 278 4.73 -21.95 15.60
CA ARG A 278 4.02 -21.75 14.33
C ARG A 278 3.18 -20.47 14.37
N SER A 279 3.03 -19.83 13.23
CA SER A 279 2.13 -18.68 13.07
C SER A 279 0.66 -19.16 13.02
N PRO A 280 -0.25 -18.53 13.78
CA PRO A 280 -1.66 -18.87 13.73
C PRO A 280 -2.26 -18.47 12.38
N PRO A 281 -3.25 -19.22 11.87
CA PRO A 281 -3.95 -18.87 10.62
C PRO A 281 -4.76 -17.56 10.75
N VAL A 282 -5.22 -17.24 11.96
CA VAL A 282 -5.93 -16.01 12.31
C VAL A 282 -5.33 -15.48 13.60
N ASP A 283 -4.81 -14.28 13.57
CA ASP A 283 -4.28 -13.55 14.72
C ASP A 283 -5.29 -12.52 15.25
N ARG A 284 -5.07 -12.05 16.47
CA ARG A 284 -5.94 -11.09 17.12
C ARG A 284 -6.02 -9.76 16.36
N GLN A 285 -4.90 -9.27 15.83
CA GLN A 285 -4.86 -8.02 15.05
C GLN A 285 -5.72 -8.14 13.79
N SER A 286 -5.65 -9.26 13.08
CA SER A 286 -6.49 -9.50 11.90
C SER A 286 -7.99 -9.48 12.24
N VAL A 287 -8.38 -10.03 13.40
CA VAL A 287 -9.78 -9.94 13.86
C VAL A 287 -10.17 -8.50 14.17
N GLU A 288 -9.35 -7.76 14.92
CA GLU A 288 -9.61 -6.36 15.25
C GLU A 288 -9.72 -5.47 14.01
N MET A 289 -8.84 -5.68 13.01
CA MET A 289 -8.88 -5.00 11.73
C MET A 289 -10.14 -5.32 10.93
N SER A 290 -10.60 -6.56 10.99
CA SER A 290 -11.77 -7.01 10.24
C SER A 290 -13.11 -6.53 10.82
N GLU A 291 -13.13 -5.96 12.04
CA GLU A 291 -14.27 -5.29 12.64
C GLU A 291 -14.39 -3.82 12.22
N CYS A 292 -13.39 -3.28 11.55
CA CYS A 292 -13.37 -1.88 11.11
C CYS A 292 -13.88 -1.73 9.67
N PHE A 293 -14.39 -0.54 9.39
CA PHE A 293 -14.71 -0.09 8.03
C PHE A 293 -13.54 0.72 7.48
N TRP A 294 -13.03 0.29 6.33
CA TRP A 294 -11.92 0.91 5.61
C TRP A 294 -12.43 1.74 4.42
N TRP A 295 -13.58 2.36 4.62
CA TRP A 295 -14.31 3.05 3.56
C TRP A 295 -13.76 4.45 3.32
N ILE A 296 -13.61 4.78 2.04
CA ILE A 296 -13.05 6.07 1.62
C ILE A 296 -13.94 6.74 0.58
N ASP A 297 -13.75 8.05 0.49
CA ASP A 297 -14.24 8.90 -0.59
C ASP A 297 -13.05 9.37 -1.41
N SER A 298 -12.97 8.99 -2.68
CA SER A 298 -11.88 9.31 -3.61
C SER A 298 -12.17 10.51 -4.51
N SER A 299 -13.26 11.24 -4.28
CA SER A 299 -13.72 12.35 -5.15
C SER A 299 -12.64 13.40 -5.41
N LYS A 300 -11.74 13.64 -4.44
CA LYS A 300 -10.63 14.56 -4.61
C LYS A 300 -9.62 14.04 -5.63
N ALA A 301 -9.25 12.76 -5.56
CA ALA A 301 -8.34 12.14 -6.52
C ALA A 301 -8.96 12.09 -7.92
N GLU A 302 -10.26 11.83 -8.03
CA GLU A 302 -11.01 11.86 -9.29
C GLU A 302 -10.94 13.25 -9.92
N THR A 303 -11.22 14.29 -9.13
CA THR A 303 -11.29 15.66 -9.63
C THR A 303 -9.91 16.24 -9.96
N GLU A 304 -8.92 16.04 -9.11
CA GLU A 304 -7.63 16.74 -9.20
C GLU A 304 -6.57 15.94 -9.95
N LEU A 305 -6.57 14.61 -9.84
CA LEU A 305 -5.61 13.74 -10.55
C LEU A 305 -6.18 13.15 -11.83
N GLY A 306 -7.50 13.12 -11.98
CA GLY A 306 -8.19 12.37 -13.03
C GLY A 306 -8.19 10.87 -12.74
N PHE A 307 -8.19 10.49 -11.46
CA PHE A 307 -8.27 9.09 -11.04
C PHE A 307 -9.59 8.48 -11.48
N VAL A 308 -9.54 7.29 -12.04
CA VAL A 308 -10.71 6.49 -12.41
C VAL A 308 -10.46 5.06 -11.93
N ALA A 309 -11.29 4.57 -11.02
CA ALA A 309 -11.25 3.17 -10.63
C ALA A 309 -11.96 2.32 -11.69
N ARG A 310 -11.33 1.24 -12.14
CA ARG A 310 -11.95 0.27 -13.05
C ARG A 310 -13.09 -0.47 -12.38
N GLU A 311 -13.84 -1.22 -13.20
CA GLU A 311 -14.95 -2.03 -12.68
C GLU A 311 -14.41 -3.07 -11.67
N PRO A 312 -14.95 -3.09 -10.44
CA PRO A 312 -14.42 -3.92 -9.36
C PRO A 312 -14.39 -5.42 -9.64
N THR A 313 -15.33 -5.92 -10.44
CA THR A 313 -15.36 -7.33 -10.82
C THR A 313 -14.18 -7.70 -11.72
N GLU A 314 -13.73 -6.80 -12.59
CA GLU A 314 -12.53 -6.99 -13.41
C GLU A 314 -11.30 -7.17 -12.52
N THR A 315 -11.10 -6.30 -11.53
CA THR A 315 -10.03 -6.41 -10.55
C THR A 315 -10.05 -7.75 -9.82
N LEU A 316 -11.24 -8.19 -9.37
CA LEU A 316 -11.36 -9.49 -8.69
C LEU A 316 -11.04 -10.67 -9.62
N VAL A 317 -11.50 -10.62 -10.87
CA VAL A 317 -11.22 -11.66 -11.89
C VAL A 317 -9.72 -11.77 -12.14
N ASP A 318 -9.06 -10.64 -12.38
CA ASP A 318 -7.63 -10.61 -12.67
C ASP A 318 -6.79 -11.04 -11.45
N THR A 319 -7.19 -10.62 -10.25
CA THR A 319 -6.55 -11.08 -9.01
C THR A 319 -6.65 -12.59 -8.85
N VAL A 320 -7.86 -13.15 -9.03
CA VAL A 320 -8.09 -14.59 -8.90
C VAL A 320 -7.35 -15.38 -9.96
N ARG A 321 -7.32 -14.90 -11.21
CA ARG A 321 -6.58 -15.51 -12.31
C ARG A 321 -5.09 -15.54 -11.98
N TYR A 322 -4.52 -14.40 -11.59
CA TYR A 322 -3.11 -14.32 -11.20
C TYR A 322 -2.75 -15.28 -10.06
N LEU A 323 -3.61 -15.36 -9.02
CA LEU A 323 -3.37 -16.25 -7.88
C LEU A 323 -3.47 -17.75 -8.23
N ARG A 324 -4.17 -18.10 -9.31
CA ARG A 324 -4.26 -19.48 -9.81
C ARG A 324 -3.14 -19.85 -10.74
N ASP A 325 -2.88 -19.01 -11.72
CA ASP A 325 -2.11 -19.34 -12.92
C ASP A 325 -0.71 -18.71 -12.87
N GLY A 326 -0.49 -17.69 -12.04
CA GLY A 326 0.78 -16.97 -11.92
C GLY A 326 1.07 -16.04 -13.10
N GLU A 327 0.11 -15.81 -13.99
CA GLU A 327 0.27 -14.98 -15.19
C GLU A 327 -0.16 -13.52 -14.92
N LEU A 328 0.65 -12.59 -15.44
CA LEU A 328 0.38 -11.14 -15.46
C LEU A 328 -0.55 -10.78 -16.62
#